data_6363d27004a279f009326cbf4ca3e3bd
#
_entry.id   6363d27004a279f009326cbf4ca3e3bd
#
_cell.length_a   1.000
_cell.length_b   1.000
_cell.length_c   1.000
_cell.angle_alpha   90.00
_cell.angle_beta   90.00
_cell.angle_gamma   90.00
#
_symmetry.space_group_name_H-M   'P 1'
#
loop_
_entity.id
_entity.type
_entity.pdbx_description
1 polymer ?
#
loop_
_entity_poly.entity_id
_entity_poly.type
_entity_poly.pdbx_seq_one_letter_code
_entity_poly.pdbx_strand_id
1 'polypeptide(L)'
;MKNIKKFICLLIVTVLITPSIAIAEDTYSGYFNNEEITMFADTSVKISENEKSAVEDIISDLNNLKTESDIQKYNIPLGNIQELIDSLPKAIQYEHPELFYVNLRQFSYKTADGQTISEIMIKDPFTMEKDEIKEAQKLIDAECTEIVSSVPKDATELEKVLFVHDYITSHYEYDMSYQNRNLYTAVRDKKCVCQGYSYLFMYIMNKYFEIECTTVPSDACNHIWNKVKVNGKWYNLDLTSDDPTPNLSSLANHTYFLLSDEELKAVSASSVSNSNGGLYVEEQDIHRTWNVNNWYGEPVITAEDDTYKDSIIHNVSGSVSFLDGKIYCFNDKNELSALDLSTNTFTPVYKDTSKYYWCVYGDNKSAYSSHFNVTVAYSGKLYFNSPNKVFEFDTKTNTAKEIYEYTEIPDISKTYLFGLTVKDGNLCAEYTTNLMNGVESFITIITAPKPTETPIVTETPTVTASPVPTETPNVTASPVPTETPTVTEVPK
;
A
#
# COMPACT_ATOMS: atom_id res chain seq x y z
N MET A 1 -22.47 20.30 -36.66
CA MET A 1 -21.60 19.77 -37.73
C MET A 1 -20.19 20.32 -37.53
N LYS A 2 -19.31 19.59 -36.92
CA LYS A 2 -17.84 19.84 -36.97
C LYS A 2 -17.16 18.48 -37.11
N ASN A 3 -16.46 18.36 -38.20
CA ASN A 3 -15.78 17.15 -38.62
C ASN A 3 -14.62 16.79 -37.68
N ILE A 4 -14.67 15.62 -37.09
CA ILE A 4 -13.54 14.99 -36.42
C ILE A 4 -12.73 14.31 -37.54
N LYS A 5 -11.58 14.88 -37.86
CA LYS A 5 -10.60 14.28 -38.75
C LYS A 5 -9.89 13.16 -37.98
N LYS A 6 -10.15 11.91 -38.38
CA LYS A 6 -9.32 10.77 -37.99
C LYS A 6 -7.96 10.97 -38.66
N PHE A 7 -6.92 11.20 -37.88
CA PHE A 7 -5.55 11.09 -38.33
C PHE A 7 -5.16 9.61 -38.27
N ILE A 8 -5.07 9.00 -39.43
CA ILE A 8 -4.41 7.69 -39.61
C ILE A 8 -2.90 8.00 -39.62
N CYS A 9 -2.18 7.61 -38.58
CA CYS A 9 -0.74 7.66 -38.55
C CYS A 9 -0.22 6.51 -39.44
N LEU A 10 0.24 6.86 -40.62
CA LEU A 10 0.84 5.92 -41.56
C LEU A 10 2.30 5.70 -41.17
N LEU A 11 2.61 4.52 -40.67
CA LEU A 11 3.98 4.12 -40.33
C LEU A 11 4.77 4.03 -41.65
N ILE A 12 5.68 4.98 -41.91
CA ILE A 12 6.62 4.87 -43.04
C ILE A 12 7.81 4.06 -42.54
N VAL A 13 7.81 2.77 -42.84
CA VAL A 13 8.99 1.91 -42.72
C VAL A 13 9.88 2.16 -43.92
N THR A 14 10.96 2.91 -43.74
CA THR A 14 11.97 3.07 -44.78
C THR A 14 12.98 1.93 -44.67
N VAL A 15 12.80 0.90 -45.48
CA VAL A 15 13.77 -0.20 -45.61
C VAL A 15 14.87 0.24 -46.59
N LEU A 16 16.06 0.51 -46.06
CA LEU A 16 17.27 0.64 -46.88
C LEU A 16 17.92 -0.75 -47.03
N ILE A 17 17.73 -1.37 -48.15
CA ILE A 17 18.37 -2.66 -48.50
C ILE A 17 19.72 -2.36 -49.14
N THR A 18 20.81 -2.68 -48.47
CA THR A 18 22.13 -2.91 -49.09
C THR A 18 22.57 -4.35 -48.81
N PRO A 19 22.98 -5.12 -49.85
CA PRO A 19 23.35 -6.51 -49.65
C PRO A 19 24.80 -6.59 -49.15
N SER A 20 25.01 -6.96 -47.91
CA SER A 20 26.30 -7.49 -47.46
C SER A 20 26.01 -8.62 -46.48
N ILE A 21 26.52 -9.80 -46.85
CA ILE A 21 26.41 -11.05 -46.08
C ILE A 21 27.22 -10.90 -44.79
N ALA A 22 26.55 -10.38 -43.78
CA ALA A 22 26.77 -10.61 -42.38
C ALA A 22 25.37 -10.75 -41.81
N ILE A 23 25.11 -11.76 -41.01
CA ILE A 23 23.87 -11.89 -40.27
C ILE A 23 23.90 -10.72 -39.26
N ALA A 24 23.47 -9.55 -39.73
CA ALA A 24 23.25 -8.40 -38.87
C ALA A 24 21.91 -8.66 -38.17
N GLU A 25 21.91 -8.75 -36.87
CA GLU A 25 20.70 -8.68 -36.06
C GLU A 25 20.00 -7.36 -36.44
N ASP A 26 18.86 -7.46 -37.14
CA ASP A 26 18.09 -6.28 -37.49
C ASP A 26 17.49 -5.66 -36.24
N THR A 27 17.92 -4.44 -35.90
CA THR A 27 17.39 -3.67 -34.78
C THR A 27 16.35 -2.69 -35.31
N TYR A 28 15.15 -2.78 -34.77
CA TYR A 28 14.03 -1.89 -35.09
C TYR A 28 13.72 -0.99 -33.87
N SER A 29 13.13 0.17 -34.10
CA SER A 29 12.78 1.11 -33.03
C SER A 29 11.37 1.68 -33.19
N GLY A 30 10.74 1.98 -32.08
CA GLY A 30 9.42 2.57 -32.00
C GLY A 30 9.28 3.48 -30.77
N TYR A 31 8.12 4.08 -30.64
CA TYR A 31 7.75 4.88 -29.48
C TYR A 31 6.56 4.21 -28.79
N PHE A 32 6.56 4.24 -27.46
CA PHE A 32 5.36 3.94 -26.71
C PHE A 32 4.30 4.98 -27.05
N ASN A 33 3.06 4.54 -27.15
CA ASN A 33 1.95 5.44 -27.41
C ASN A 33 1.66 6.24 -26.13
N ASN A 34 2.33 7.40 -26.01
CA ASN A 34 2.19 8.33 -24.91
C ASN A 34 1.08 9.38 -25.18
N GLU A 35 0.06 9.09 -25.96
CA GLU A 35 -1.19 9.80 -25.73
C GLU A 35 -1.43 9.66 -24.23
N GLU A 36 -1.56 10.80 -23.52
CA GLU A 36 -1.83 10.81 -22.07
C GLU A 36 -2.64 9.58 -21.75
N ILE A 37 -2.01 8.61 -21.08
CA ILE A 37 -2.74 7.44 -20.61
C ILE A 37 -3.81 8.09 -19.77
N THR A 38 -4.96 8.35 -20.41
CA THR A 38 -6.17 8.74 -19.70
C THR A 38 -6.27 7.66 -18.66
N MET A 39 -6.13 8.05 -17.44
CA MET A 39 -5.72 7.27 -16.31
C MET A 39 -6.50 5.96 -16.23
N PHE A 40 -6.86 5.24 -17.18
CA PHE A 40 -7.62 4.01 -17.13
C PHE A 40 -8.36 3.68 -18.46
N ALA A 41 -7.81 3.98 -19.67
CA ALA A 41 -8.50 3.66 -20.92
C ALA A 41 -8.61 2.14 -21.09
N ASP A 42 -9.83 1.62 -21.11
CA ASP A 42 -10.13 0.20 -21.39
C ASP A 42 -9.80 -0.17 -22.84
N THR A 43 -8.51 -0.29 -23.10
CA THR A 43 -7.97 -0.86 -24.35
C THR A 43 -7.29 -2.18 -23.99
N SER A 44 -8.01 -3.10 -23.39
CA SER A 44 -7.46 -4.41 -23.10
C SER A 44 -7.23 -5.17 -24.40
N VAL A 45 -5.97 -5.28 -24.78
CA VAL A 45 -5.55 -6.23 -25.81
C VAL A 45 -5.30 -7.55 -25.10
N LYS A 46 -5.97 -8.61 -25.55
CA LYS A 46 -5.71 -9.94 -25.00
C LYS A 46 -4.37 -10.42 -25.50
N ILE A 47 -3.43 -10.61 -24.60
CA ILE A 47 -2.12 -11.20 -24.86
C ILE A 47 -2.07 -12.67 -24.45
N SER A 48 -1.16 -13.43 -25.06
CA SER A 48 -0.92 -14.82 -24.70
C SER A 48 -0.13 -14.95 -23.40
N GLU A 49 -0.13 -16.14 -22.81
CA GLU A 49 0.68 -16.43 -21.62
C GLU A 49 2.19 -16.24 -21.85
N ASN A 50 2.66 -16.49 -23.08
CA ASN A 50 4.05 -16.24 -23.45
C ASN A 50 4.38 -14.75 -23.45
N GLU A 51 3.46 -13.92 -23.98
CA GLU A 51 3.61 -12.45 -23.98
C GLU A 51 3.54 -11.90 -22.58
N LYS A 52 2.59 -12.40 -21.77
CA LYS A 52 2.51 -12.04 -20.36
C LYS A 52 3.82 -12.34 -19.61
N SER A 53 4.35 -13.55 -19.80
CA SER A 53 5.64 -13.95 -19.20
C SER A 53 6.82 -13.10 -19.68
N ALA A 54 6.80 -12.67 -20.95
CA ALA A 54 7.81 -11.77 -21.47
C ALA A 54 7.72 -10.37 -20.89
N VAL A 55 6.50 -9.85 -20.68
CA VAL A 55 6.26 -8.58 -19.99
C VAL A 55 6.80 -8.64 -18.57
N GLU A 56 6.54 -9.71 -17.82
CA GLU A 56 7.07 -9.90 -16.46
C GLU A 56 8.61 -9.96 -16.42
N ASP A 57 9.26 -10.60 -17.40
CA ASP A 57 10.73 -10.61 -17.49
C ASP A 57 11.29 -9.21 -17.78
N ILE A 58 10.66 -8.45 -18.69
CA ILE A 58 11.04 -7.05 -18.97
C ILE A 58 10.89 -6.20 -17.71
N ILE A 59 9.79 -6.35 -16.96
CA ILE A 59 9.55 -5.67 -15.67
C ILE A 59 10.62 -6.04 -14.65
N SER A 60 10.94 -7.32 -14.52
CA SER A 60 12.00 -7.79 -13.64
C SER A 60 13.35 -7.19 -13.98
N ASP A 61 13.69 -7.09 -15.27
CA ASP A 61 14.94 -6.46 -15.71
C ASP A 61 14.95 -4.94 -15.41
N LEU A 62 13.85 -4.23 -15.65
CA LEU A 62 13.70 -2.81 -15.29
C LEU A 62 13.85 -2.60 -13.78
N ASN A 63 13.29 -3.49 -12.97
CA ASN A 63 13.44 -3.45 -11.51
C ASN A 63 14.89 -3.69 -11.06
N ASN A 64 15.66 -4.45 -11.82
CA ASN A 64 17.10 -4.64 -11.64
C ASN A 64 17.95 -3.55 -12.33
N LEU A 65 17.35 -2.44 -12.73
CA LEU A 65 17.97 -1.29 -13.41
C LEU A 65 18.68 -1.67 -14.72
N LYS A 66 18.18 -2.70 -15.41
CA LYS A 66 18.57 -3.04 -16.77
C LYS A 66 17.61 -2.42 -17.76
N THR A 67 18.09 -2.17 -18.95
CA THR A 67 17.32 -1.56 -20.04
C THR A 67 17.12 -2.49 -21.23
N GLU A 68 17.71 -3.68 -21.15
CA GLU A 68 17.69 -4.72 -22.19
C GLU A 68 17.18 -6.02 -21.57
N SER A 69 16.28 -6.70 -22.28
CA SER A 69 15.66 -7.96 -21.86
C SER A 69 15.69 -8.98 -22.99
N ASP A 70 16.30 -10.14 -22.74
CA ASP A 70 16.25 -11.30 -23.63
C ASP A 70 14.92 -12.05 -23.43
N ILE A 71 14.08 -12.01 -24.45
CA ILE A 71 12.77 -12.66 -24.47
C ILE A 71 12.66 -13.76 -25.52
N GLN A 72 13.76 -14.17 -26.14
CA GLN A 72 13.78 -15.17 -27.22
C GLN A 72 13.12 -16.49 -26.81
N LYS A 73 13.26 -16.89 -25.54
CA LYS A 73 12.68 -18.14 -24.99
C LYS A 73 11.15 -18.23 -25.14
N TYR A 74 10.47 -17.08 -25.26
CA TYR A 74 9.01 -17.03 -25.37
C TYR A 74 8.49 -17.18 -26.79
N ASN A 75 9.37 -17.10 -27.82
CA ASN A 75 9.02 -17.23 -29.22
C ASN A 75 7.88 -16.32 -29.68
N ILE A 76 7.92 -15.05 -29.28
CA ILE A 76 6.86 -14.08 -29.58
C ILE A 76 6.94 -13.69 -31.05
N PRO A 77 5.84 -13.85 -31.82
CA PRO A 77 5.82 -13.44 -33.21
C PRO A 77 6.06 -11.93 -33.37
N LEU A 78 6.81 -11.55 -34.41
CA LEU A 78 7.05 -10.14 -34.71
C LEU A 78 5.75 -9.32 -34.89
N GLY A 79 4.69 -9.97 -35.39
CA GLY A 79 3.38 -9.33 -35.56
C GLY A 79 2.71 -8.89 -34.26
N ASN A 80 3.14 -9.42 -33.11
CA ASN A 80 2.57 -9.14 -31.80
C ASN A 80 3.38 -8.12 -31.00
N ILE A 81 4.35 -7.45 -31.63
CA ILE A 81 5.21 -6.46 -30.94
C ILE A 81 4.38 -5.33 -30.31
N GLN A 82 3.31 -4.89 -31.01
CA GLN A 82 2.52 -3.78 -30.52
C GLN A 82 1.72 -4.16 -29.27
N GLU A 83 1.11 -5.34 -29.26
CA GLU A 83 0.37 -5.87 -28.10
C GLU A 83 1.29 -6.02 -26.89
N LEU A 84 2.49 -6.55 -27.08
CA LEU A 84 3.50 -6.69 -26.03
C LEU A 84 3.89 -5.32 -25.46
N ILE A 85 4.17 -4.35 -26.31
CA ILE A 85 4.62 -3.01 -25.92
C ILE A 85 3.50 -2.21 -25.24
N ASP A 86 2.26 -2.31 -25.73
CA ASP A 86 1.10 -1.62 -25.14
C ASP A 86 0.69 -2.21 -23.78
N SER A 87 1.05 -3.46 -23.52
CA SER A 87 0.77 -4.11 -22.24
C SER A 87 1.74 -3.67 -21.12
N LEU A 88 2.98 -3.34 -21.44
CA LEU A 88 4.03 -3.04 -20.47
C LEU A 88 3.71 -1.83 -19.57
N PRO A 89 3.26 -0.65 -20.07
CA PRO A 89 2.88 0.46 -19.22
C PRO A 89 1.74 0.12 -18.26
N LYS A 90 0.76 -0.68 -18.73
CA LYS A 90 -0.38 -1.11 -17.93
C LYS A 90 0.01 -2.07 -16.83
N ALA A 91 0.87 -3.05 -17.12
CA ALA A 91 1.40 -3.98 -16.13
C ALA A 91 2.13 -3.20 -15.01
N ILE A 92 3.01 -2.27 -15.39
CA ILE A 92 3.71 -1.41 -14.42
C ILE A 92 2.71 -0.60 -13.58
N GLN A 93 1.74 0.02 -14.22
CA GLN A 93 0.77 0.88 -13.53
C GLN A 93 -0.11 0.10 -12.55
N TYR A 94 -0.55 -1.11 -12.89
CA TYR A 94 -1.57 -1.80 -12.10
C TYR A 94 -1.02 -2.81 -11.11
N GLU A 95 0.17 -3.39 -11.37
CA GLU A 95 0.68 -4.48 -10.56
C GLU A 95 2.11 -4.25 -10.01
N HIS A 96 2.86 -3.26 -10.56
CA HIS A 96 4.26 -3.02 -10.20
C HIS A 96 4.55 -1.60 -9.72
N PRO A 97 3.92 -1.17 -8.61
CA PRO A 97 4.08 0.18 -8.07
C PRO A 97 5.51 0.49 -7.61
N GLU A 98 6.34 -0.53 -7.39
CA GLU A 98 7.77 -0.40 -7.08
C GLU A 98 8.58 0.20 -8.22
N LEU A 99 8.06 0.17 -9.45
CA LEU A 99 8.67 0.81 -10.62
C LEU A 99 8.28 2.28 -10.80
N PHE A 100 8.02 3.00 -9.73
CA PHE A 100 7.61 4.42 -9.69
C PHE A 100 8.57 5.36 -10.45
N TYR A 101 9.79 4.92 -10.71
CA TYR A 101 10.85 5.66 -11.40
C TYR A 101 10.94 5.34 -12.90
N VAL A 102 10.08 4.46 -13.42
CA VAL A 102 10.09 4.07 -14.83
C VAL A 102 9.15 4.96 -15.64
N ASN A 103 9.65 5.46 -16.77
CA ASN A 103 8.87 6.20 -17.74
C ASN A 103 9.20 5.66 -19.16
N LEU A 104 8.27 4.94 -19.73
CA LEU A 104 8.43 4.30 -21.02
C LEU A 104 8.15 5.32 -22.13
N ARG A 105 9.15 5.63 -22.96
CA ARG A 105 9.02 6.60 -24.06
C ARG A 105 9.38 6.00 -25.39
N GLN A 106 10.49 5.29 -25.46
CA GLN A 106 11.04 4.75 -26.70
C GLN A 106 11.59 3.36 -26.43
N PHE A 107 11.35 2.46 -27.39
CA PHE A 107 11.92 1.11 -27.38
C PHE A 107 12.60 0.79 -28.69
N SER A 108 13.41 -0.25 -28.68
CA SER A 108 13.88 -0.96 -29.84
C SER A 108 13.85 -2.46 -29.58
N TYR A 109 13.84 -3.24 -30.63
CA TYR A 109 13.83 -4.69 -30.52
C TYR A 109 14.71 -5.34 -31.58
N LYS A 110 15.15 -6.55 -31.30
CA LYS A 110 15.85 -7.41 -32.25
C LYS A 110 15.01 -8.64 -32.56
N THR A 111 15.29 -9.24 -33.70
CA THR A 111 14.70 -10.52 -34.13
C THR A 111 15.79 -11.56 -34.33
N ALA A 112 15.54 -12.80 -33.92
CA ALA A 112 16.49 -13.90 -34.11
C ALA A 112 16.51 -14.42 -35.56
N ASP A 113 15.35 -14.36 -36.24
CA ASP A 113 15.10 -14.99 -37.57
C ASP A 113 14.28 -14.11 -38.49
N GLY A 114 14.06 -12.85 -38.15
CA GLY A 114 13.18 -11.92 -38.85
C GLY A 114 11.68 -12.21 -38.64
N GLN A 115 11.31 -13.17 -37.80
CA GLN A 115 9.93 -13.57 -37.53
C GLN A 115 9.55 -13.54 -36.04
N THR A 116 10.53 -13.77 -35.17
CA THR A 116 10.32 -13.79 -33.73
C THR A 116 11.19 -12.73 -33.04
N ILE A 117 10.63 -12.12 -31.97
CA ILE A 117 11.32 -11.11 -31.15
C ILE A 117 12.31 -11.85 -30.25
N SER A 118 13.58 -11.42 -30.25
CA SER A 118 14.61 -11.97 -29.39
C SER A 118 14.96 -11.09 -28.20
N GLU A 119 14.92 -9.77 -28.38
CA GLU A 119 15.34 -8.81 -27.36
C GLU A 119 14.51 -7.54 -27.44
N ILE A 120 14.17 -6.98 -26.30
CA ILE A 120 13.57 -5.64 -26.14
C ILE A 120 14.56 -4.74 -25.41
N MET A 121 14.74 -3.54 -25.92
CA MET A 121 15.56 -2.48 -25.30
C MET A 121 14.69 -1.25 -25.06
N ILE A 122 14.63 -0.77 -23.81
CA ILE A 122 13.92 0.46 -23.44
C ILE A 122 14.94 1.58 -23.32
N LYS A 123 14.73 2.65 -24.08
CA LYS A 123 15.65 3.76 -24.09
C LYS A 123 15.34 4.74 -22.97
N ASP A 124 16.36 5.05 -22.15
CA ASP A 124 16.31 6.02 -21.07
C ASP A 124 15.06 5.91 -20.20
N PRO A 125 14.72 4.68 -19.66
CA PRO A 125 13.47 4.46 -18.96
C PRO A 125 13.43 5.08 -17.55
N PHE A 126 14.57 5.45 -16.97
CA PHE A 126 14.64 5.86 -15.58
C PHE A 126 14.55 7.39 -15.46
N THR A 127 13.63 7.85 -14.62
CA THR A 127 13.39 9.28 -14.33
C THR A 127 14.27 9.83 -13.22
N MET A 128 15.03 8.96 -12.57
CA MET A 128 15.90 9.26 -11.44
C MET A 128 17.27 8.60 -11.65
N GLU A 129 18.30 9.12 -11.00
CA GLU A 129 19.61 8.49 -10.98
C GLU A 129 19.58 7.18 -10.15
N LYS A 130 20.44 6.22 -10.50
CA LYS A 130 20.43 4.88 -9.86
C LYS A 130 20.59 4.92 -8.35
N ASP A 131 21.35 5.84 -7.81
CA ASP A 131 21.53 5.96 -6.37
C ASP A 131 20.31 6.61 -5.70
N GLU A 132 19.64 7.56 -6.37
CA GLU A 132 18.37 8.13 -5.90
C GLU A 132 17.26 7.07 -5.87
N ILE A 133 17.19 6.19 -6.90
CA ILE A 133 16.25 5.06 -6.92
C ILE A 133 16.45 4.15 -5.71
N LYS A 134 17.71 3.79 -5.41
CA LYS A 134 18.02 2.93 -4.26
C LYS A 134 17.64 3.58 -2.93
N GLU A 135 17.88 4.88 -2.76
CA GLU A 135 17.49 5.58 -1.53
C GLU A 135 15.96 5.67 -1.40
N ALA A 136 15.25 5.91 -2.51
CA ALA A 136 13.79 5.89 -2.53
C ALA A 136 13.22 4.49 -2.21
N GLN A 137 13.81 3.43 -2.76
CA GLN A 137 13.43 2.05 -2.43
C GLN A 137 13.68 1.73 -0.95
N LYS A 138 14.81 2.18 -0.38
CA LYS A 138 15.09 2.01 1.07
C LYS A 138 14.05 2.74 1.93
N LEU A 139 13.60 3.93 1.52
CA LEU A 139 12.57 4.66 2.24
C LEU A 139 11.25 3.88 2.24
N ILE A 140 10.85 3.33 1.09
CA ILE A 140 9.66 2.50 0.97
C ILE A 140 9.79 1.25 1.84
N ASP A 141 10.92 0.53 1.75
CA ASP A 141 11.13 -0.70 2.53
C ASP A 141 11.17 -0.42 4.05
N ALA A 142 11.73 0.71 4.47
CA ALA A 142 11.73 1.12 5.87
C ALA A 142 10.30 1.35 6.40
N GLU A 143 9.50 2.10 5.66
CA GLU A 143 8.09 2.34 5.99
C GLU A 143 7.28 1.04 6.05
N CYS A 144 7.38 0.22 5.00
CA CYS A 144 6.66 -1.05 4.98
C CYS A 144 7.11 -1.98 6.14
N THR A 145 8.40 -1.97 6.47
CA THR A 145 8.93 -2.74 7.61
C THR A 145 8.38 -2.24 8.94
N GLU A 146 8.24 -0.92 9.11
CA GLU A 146 7.62 -0.32 10.29
C GLU A 146 6.17 -0.78 10.41
N ILE A 147 5.38 -0.65 9.34
CA ILE A 147 3.98 -1.11 9.32
C ILE A 147 3.88 -2.59 9.67
N VAL A 148 4.64 -3.44 8.99
CA VAL A 148 4.60 -4.89 9.17
C VAL A 148 5.06 -5.31 10.57
N SER A 149 6.07 -4.66 11.13
CA SER A 149 6.59 -5.00 12.47
C SER A 149 5.64 -4.63 13.60
N SER A 150 4.68 -3.72 13.35
CA SER A 150 3.64 -3.37 14.30
C SER A 150 2.45 -4.34 14.29
N VAL A 151 2.31 -5.17 13.24
CA VAL A 151 1.29 -6.22 13.18
C VAL A 151 1.67 -7.40 14.08
N PRO A 152 0.75 -7.91 14.93
CA PRO A 152 1.01 -9.10 15.74
C PRO A 152 1.46 -10.29 14.89
N LYS A 153 2.45 -11.03 15.37
CA LYS A 153 3.04 -12.15 14.60
C LYS A 153 2.07 -13.29 14.33
N ASP A 154 1.11 -13.46 15.20
CA ASP A 154 0.06 -14.48 15.15
C ASP A 154 -1.27 -13.96 14.58
N ALA A 155 -1.26 -12.74 14.02
CA ALA A 155 -2.43 -12.16 13.38
C ALA A 155 -2.90 -13.00 12.19
N THR A 156 -4.20 -13.21 12.09
CA THR A 156 -4.87 -13.85 10.96
C THR A 156 -4.77 -12.99 9.70
N GLU A 157 -5.08 -13.54 8.52
CA GLU A 157 -5.13 -12.74 7.27
C GLU A 157 -6.08 -11.55 7.40
N LEU A 158 -7.26 -11.77 7.98
CA LEU A 158 -8.25 -10.72 8.22
C LEU A 158 -7.69 -9.59 9.12
N GLU A 159 -7.03 -9.94 10.22
CA GLU A 159 -6.43 -8.97 11.14
C GLU A 159 -5.27 -8.22 10.50
N LYS A 160 -4.44 -8.89 9.68
CA LYS A 160 -3.38 -8.23 8.92
C LYS A 160 -3.94 -7.18 7.94
N VAL A 161 -4.99 -7.55 7.20
CA VAL A 161 -5.68 -6.65 6.28
C VAL A 161 -6.26 -5.46 7.03
N LEU A 162 -6.98 -5.68 8.13
CA LEU A 162 -7.54 -4.62 8.96
C LEU A 162 -6.46 -3.71 9.53
N PHE A 163 -5.39 -4.28 10.06
CA PHE A 163 -4.32 -3.48 10.66
C PHE A 163 -3.65 -2.57 9.63
N VAL A 164 -3.31 -3.09 8.45
CA VAL A 164 -2.66 -2.28 7.39
C VAL A 164 -3.62 -1.24 6.83
N HIS A 165 -4.90 -1.58 6.68
CA HIS A 165 -5.94 -0.64 6.31
C HIS A 165 -5.97 0.55 7.29
N ASP A 166 -6.12 0.28 8.58
CA ASP A 166 -6.22 1.32 9.61
C ASP A 166 -4.94 2.13 9.75
N TYR A 167 -3.77 1.48 9.60
CA TYR A 167 -2.51 2.21 9.62
C TYR A 167 -2.46 3.21 8.48
N ILE A 168 -2.75 2.79 7.25
CA ILE A 168 -2.68 3.69 6.09
C ILE A 168 -3.71 4.80 6.20
N THR A 169 -4.97 4.50 6.48
CA THR A 169 -6.04 5.51 6.57
C THR A 169 -5.85 6.50 7.72
N SER A 170 -5.09 6.12 8.77
CA SER A 170 -4.83 7.01 9.92
C SER A 170 -3.49 7.74 9.87
N HIS A 171 -2.55 7.34 9.00
CA HIS A 171 -1.22 7.94 8.92
C HIS A 171 -0.93 8.64 7.59
N TYR A 172 -1.82 8.49 6.62
CA TYR A 172 -1.74 9.15 5.32
C TYR A 172 -2.87 10.15 5.19
N GLU A 173 -2.72 11.12 4.31
CA GLU A 173 -3.69 12.19 4.06
C GLU A 173 -4.02 12.24 2.57
N TYR A 174 -5.29 12.48 2.24
CA TYR A 174 -5.66 12.66 0.84
C TYR A 174 -5.05 13.93 0.24
N ASP A 175 -4.32 13.78 -0.86
CA ASP A 175 -3.62 14.88 -1.53
C ASP A 175 -4.55 15.70 -2.43
N MET A 176 -5.11 16.78 -1.89
CA MET A 176 -5.96 17.71 -2.64
C MET A 176 -5.21 18.47 -3.75
N SER A 177 -3.87 18.39 -3.80
CA SER A 177 -3.09 18.94 -4.92
C SER A 177 -2.99 17.96 -6.11
N TYR A 178 -3.38 16.71 -5.93
CA TYR A 178 -3.33 15.62 -6.92
C TYR A 178 -1.93 15.33 -7.47
N GLN A 179 -0.87 15.63 -6.73
CA GLN A 179 0.52 15.45 -7.19
C GLN A 179 1.09 14.09 -6.79
N ASN A 180 0.74 13.58 -5.62
CA ASN A 180 1.28 12.34 -5.08
C ASN A 180 0.51 11.12 -5.57
N ARG A 181 0.94 10.56 -6.70
CA ARG A 181 0.22 9.50 -7.43
C ARG A 181 0.91 8.15 -7.45
N ASN A 182 2.11 8.01 -6.91
CA ASN A 182 2.86 6.77 -6.94
C ASN A 182 3.30 6.35 -5.53
N LEU A 183 3.78 5.12 -5.41
CA LEU A 183 4.18 4.52 -4.14
C LEU A 183 5.25 5.35 -3.41
N TYR A 184 6.26 5.84 -4.12
CA TYR A 184 7.35 6.61 -3.50
C TYR A 184 6.89 7.95 -2.95
N THR A 185 6.13 8.73 -3.74
CA THR A 185 5.64 10.03 -3.27
C THR A 185 4.63 9.89 -2.15
N ALA A 186 3.80 8.84 -2.16
CA ALA A 186 2.90 8.52 -1.07
C ALA A 186 3.67 8.29 0.25
N VAL A 187 4.68 7.43 0.22
CA VAL A 187 5.49 7.10 1.41
C VAL A 187 6.31 8.30 1.89
N ARG A 188 6.95 9.03 0.96
CA ARG A 188 7.78 10.18 1.29
C ARG A 188 7.01 11.31 1.97
N ASP A 189 5.82 11.62 1.45
CA ASP A 189 5.05 12.79 1.87
C ASP A 189 3.93 12.45 2.84
N LYS A 190 3.66 11.16 3.09
CA LYS A 190 2.51 10.66 3.87
C LYS A 190 1.18 11.23 3.37
N LYS A 191 1.11 11.47 2.08
CA LYS A 191 0.01 12.13 1.41
C LYS A 191 -0.12 11.62 0.00
N CYS A 192 -1.31 11.20 -0.41
CA CYS A 192 -1.50 10.66 -1.75
C CYS A 192 -2.97 10.71 -2.22
N VAL A 193 -3.18 10.45 -3.49
CA VAL A 193 -4.50 10.18 -4.06
C VAL A 193 -4.77 8.67 -4.08
N CYS A 194 -5.92 8.24 -4.58
CA CYS A 194 -6.36 6.85 -4.62
C CYS A 194 -5.27 5.85 -5.09
N GLN A 195 -4.45 6.22 -6.07
CA GLN A 195 -3.34 5.40 -6.53
C GLN A 195 -2.31 5.11 -5.43
N GLY A 196 -1.92 6.12 -4.65
CA GLY A 196 -0.95 5.95 -3.57
C GLY A 196 -1.46 5.03 -2.47
N TYR A 197 -2.74 5.18 -2.05
CA TYR A 197 -3.38 4.28 -1.10
C TYR A 197 -3.40 2.84 -1.61
N SER A 198 -3.90 2.63 -2.83
CA SER A 198 -4.04 1.30 -3.41
C SER A 198 -2.69 0.63 -3.65
N TYR A 199 -1.68 1.37 -4.09
CA TYR A 199 -0.36 0.82 -4.36
C TYR A 199 0.38 0.45 -3.09
N LEU A 200 0.31 1.27 -2.04
CA LEU A 200 0.97 0.97 -0.78
C LEU A 200 0.35 -0.27 -0.11
N PHE A 201 -0.98 -0.32 -0.08
CA PHE A 201 -1.69 -1.47 0.47
C PHE A 201 -1.35 -2.76 -0.30
N MET A 202 -1.48 -2.75 -1.62
CA MET A 202 -1.15 -3.91 -2.46
C MET A 202 0.31 -4.36 -2.30
N TYR A 203 1.24 -3.42 -2.26
CA TYR A 203 2.66 -3.72 -2.11
C TYR A 203 2.96 -4.41 -0.78
N ILE A 204 2.34 -3.95 0.31
CA ILE A 204 2.50 -4.57 1.64
C ILE A 204 1.88 -5.97 1.64
N MET A 205 0.64 -6.12 1.14
CA MET A 205 -0.04 -7.41 1.13
C MET A 205 0.75 -8.46 0.34
N ASN A 206 1.14 -8.14 -0.89
CA ASN A 206 1.81 -9.09 -1.77
C ASN A 206 3.25 -9.40 -1.30
N LYS A 207 4.04 -8.38 -0.96
CA LYS A 207 5.47 -8.55 -0.71
C LYS A 207 5.79 -9.03 0.71
N TYR A 208 5.04 -8.57 1.70
CA TYR A 208 5.40 -8.80 3.11
C TYR A 208 4.51 -9.84 3.79
N PHE A 209 3.27 -9.96 3.38
CA PHE A 209 2.33 -10.92 3.98
C PHE A 209 1.99 -12.10 3.09
N GLU A 210 2.41 -12.08 1.81
CA GLU A 210 2.06 -13.11 0.81
C GLU A 210 0.54 -13.30 0.69
N ILE A 211 -0.22 -12.23 0.89
CA ILE A 211 -1.67 -12.16 0.72
C ILE A 211 -1.95 -11.58 -0.66
N GLU A 212 -2.60 -12.35 -1.53
CA GLU A 212 -2.91 -11.92 -2.89
C GLU A 212 -3.77 -10.64 -2.88
N CYS A 213 -3.27 -9.61 -3.54
CA CYS A 213 -3.95 -8.31 -3.67
C CYS A 213 -3.67 -7.72 -5.06
N THR A 214 -4.67 -7.13 -5.66
CA THR A 214 -4.57 -6.44 -6.95
C THR A 214 -5.28 -5.10 -6.91
N THR A 215 -5.01 -4.25 -7.88
CA THR A 215 -5.76 -3.00 -8.05
C THR A 215 -6.95 -3.19 -9.00
N VAL A 216 -7.98 -2.39 -8.79
CA VAL A 216 -9.19 -2.33 -9.64
C VAL A 216 -9.37 -0.90 -10.14
N PRO A 217 -9.02 -0.62 -11.39
CA PRO A 217 -9.24 0.70 -11.97
C PRO A 217 -10.68 0.89 -12.46
N SER A 218 -11.17 2.12 -12.39
CA SER A 218 -12.41 2.57 -13.00
C SER A 218 -12.17 3.85 -13.80
N ASP A 219 -12.15 3.73 -15.11
CA ASP A 219 -12.02 4.88 -16.02
C ASP A 219 -13.21 5.82 -15.92
N ALA A 220 -14.40 5.24 -15.78
CA ALA A 220 -15.63 6.00 -15.71
C ALA A 220 -15.64 7.00 -14.54
N CYS A 221 -14.95 6.68 -13.46
CA CYS A 221 -14.92 7.47 -12.23
C CYS A 221 -13.56 8.07 -11.92
N ASN A 222 -12.54 7.80 -12.76
CA ASN A 222 -11.15 8.23 -12.53
C ASN A 222 -10.67 7.83 -11.13
N HIS A 223 -10.91 6.57 -10.75
CA HIS A 223 -10.63 6.03 -9.43
C HIS A 223 -9.98 4.65 -9.49
N ILE A 224 -9.30 4.26 -8.42
CA ILE A 224 -8.67 2.95 -8.26
C ILE A 224 -8.73 2.53 -6.81
N TRP A 225 -9.04 1.24 -6.57
CA TRP A 225 -9.04 0.62 -5.25
C TRP A 225 -8.44 -0.78 -5.31
N ASN A 226 -8.61 -1.58 -4.28
CA ASN A 226 -8.03 -2.92 -4.23
C ASN A 226 -9.09 -4.02 -4.23
N LYS A 227 -8.71 -5.18 -4.77
CA LYS A 227 -9.27 -6.47 -4.38
C LYS A 227 -8.22 -7.26 -3.64
N VAL A 228 -8.57 -7.78 -2.48
CA VAL A 228 -7.69 -8.55 -1.61
C VAL A 228 -8.30 -9.91 -1.32
N LYS A 229 -7.46 -10.95 -1.24
CA LYS A 229 -7.89 -12.32 -0.99
C LYS A 229 -7.72 -12.65 0.49
N VAL A 230 -8.82 -12.86 1.18
CA VAL A 230 -8.84 -13.22 2.60
C VAL A 230 -9.48 -14.59 2.75
N ASN A 231 -8.80 -15.52 3.43
CA ASN A 231 -9.27 -16.89 3.61
C ASN A 231 -9.68 -17.57 2.29
N GLY A 232 -8.91 -17.31 1.23
CA GLY A 232 -9.12 -17.90 -0.09
C GLY A 232 -10.23 -17.26 -0.93
N LYS A 233 -10.85 -16.16 -0.49
CA LYS A 233 -11.95 -15.46 -1.17
C LYS A 233 -11.60 -14.01 -1.43
N TRP A 234 -12.07 -13.45 -2.55
CA TRP A 234 -11.79 -12.08 -2.96
C TRP A 234 -12.84 -11.10 -2.45
N TYR A 235 -12.38 -9.93 -1.98
CA TYR A 235 -13.20 -8.83 -1.49
C TYR A 235 -12.66 -7.50 -2.01
N ASN A 236 -13.56 -6.53 -2.22
CA ASN A 236 -13.18 -5.15 -2.48
C ASN A 236 -12.80 -4.44 -1.18
N LEU A 237 -11.83 -3.55 -1.28
CA LEU A 237 -11.34 -2.71 -0.19
C LEU A 237 -10.93 -1.35 -0.75
N ASP A 238 -11.51 -0.25 -0.27
CA ASP A 238 -11.15 1.09 -0.71
C ASP A 238 -10.71 1.99 0.45
N LEU A 239 -9.41 2.05 0.66
CA LEU A 239 -8.79 2.87 1.69
C LEU A 239 -9.03 4.38 1.46
N THR A 240 -9.11 4.81 0.20
CA THR A 240 -9.34 6.23 -0.12
C THR A 240 -10.71 6.70 0.35
N SER A 241 -11.72 5.86 0.16
CA SER A 241 -13.09 6.17 0.57
C SER A 241 -13.32 5.96 2.07
N ASP A 242 -12.44 5.20 2.74
CA ASP A 242 -12.47 5.02 4.18
C ASP A 242 -11.61 6.05 4.95
N ASP A 243 -10.77 6.83 4.24
CA ASP A 243 -10.01 7.94 4.82
C ASP A 243 -10.86 9.23 4.82
N PRO A 244 -11.15 9.82 5.99
CA PRO A 244 -11.99 11.02 6.06
C PRO A 244 -11.31 12.25 5.46
N THR A 245 -12.05 12.98 4.64
CA THR A 245 -11.63 14.28 4.10
C THR A 245 -12.55 15.38 4.66
N PRO A 246 -12.03 16.43 5.33
CA PRO A 246 -10.60 16.74 5.57
C PRO A 246 -9.95 15.77 6.54
N ASN A 247 -8.61 15.73 6.54
CA ASN A 247 -7.83 14.78 7.34
C ASN A 247 -8.18 14.83 8.83
N LEU A 248 -8.61 13.67 9.33
CA LEU A 248 -8.91 13.40 10.74
C LEU A 248 -8.15 12.12 11.13
N SER A 249 -6.84 12.22 11.25
CA SER A 249 -5.89 11.11 11.23
C SER A 249 -6.18 9.95 12.18
N SER A 250 -6.89 10.17 13.27
CA SER A 250 -7.32 9.08 14.16
C SER A 250 -8.59 8.36 13.72
N LEU A 251 -9.28 8.87 12.71
CA LEU A 251 -10.57 8.34 12.25
C LEU A 251 -10.40 7.55 10.96
N ALA A 252 -10.31 6.24 11.07
CA ALA A 252 -10.47 5.32 9.94
C ALA A 252 -11.94 4.89 9.87
N ASN A 253 -12.58 5.01 8.70
CA ASN A 253 -13.86 4.39 8.45
C ASN A 253 -13.63 2.95 7.96
N HIS A 254 -14.69 2.14 8.01
CA HIS A 254 -14.65 0.77 7.52
C HIS A 254 -15.84 0.47 6.60
N THR A 255 -16.40 1.51 6.02
CA THR A 255 -17.58 1.40 5.17
C THR A 255 -17.30 0.62 3.88
N TYR A 256 -16.09 0.74 3.36
CA TYR A 256 -15.62 0.07 2.14
C TYR A 256 -14.65 -1.08 2.42
N PHE A 257 -14.73 -1.65 3.62
CA PHE A 257 -13.84 -2.73 4.07
C PHE A 257 -14.42 -4.11 3.75
N LEU A 258 -13.74 -4.89 2.91
CA LEU A 258 -14.05 -6.28 2.54
C LEU A 258 -15.49 -6.52 2.04
N LEU A 259 -15.86 -5.82 0.98
CA LEU A 259 -17.17 -5.90 0.35
C LEU A 259 -17.16 -6.83 -0.87
N SER A 260 -18.27 -7.54 -1.11
CA SER A 260 -18.53 -8.14 -2.43
C SER A 260 -18.75 -7.07 -3.50
N ASP A 261 -18.71 -7.46 -4.78
CA ASP A 261 -18.99 -6.56 -5.90
C ASP A 261 -20.42 -5.98 -5.84
N GLU A 262 -21.37 -6.76 -5.33
CA GLU A 262 -22.76 -6.32 -5.16
C GLU A 262 -22.90 -5.30 -4.02
N GLU A 263 -22.26 -5.59 -2.88
CA GLU A 263 -22.27 -4.71 -1.71
C GLU A 263 -21.58 -3.39 -1.99
N LEU A 264 -20.44 -3.41 -2.66
CA LEU A 264 -19.71 -2.19 -3.05
C LEU A 264 -20.59 -1.25 -3.86
N LYS A 265 -21.31 -1.77 -4.86
CA LYS A 265 -22.27 -0.99 -5.66
C LYS A 265 -23.43 -0.47 -4.83
N ALA A 266 -23.90 -1.24 -3.87
CA ALA A 266 -25.01 -0.86 -3.00
C ALA A 266 -24.63 0.24 -2.00
N VAL A 267 -23.45 0.16 -1.40
CA VAL A 267 -22.92 1.19 -0.48
C VAL A 267 -22.77 2.52 -1.21
N SER A 268 -22.15 2.54 -2.38
CA SER A 268 -21.99 3.74 -3.19
C SER A 268 -23.33 4.38 -3.58
N ALA A 269 -24.34 3.56 -3.83
CA ALA A 269 -25.71 4.05 -4.11
C ALA A 269 -26.37 4.68 -2.88
N SER A 270 -26.13 4.17 -1.68
CA SER A 270 -26.73 4.68 -0.45
C SER A 270 -26.08 5.98 0.04
N SER A 271 -24.79 6.16 -0.17
CA SER A 271 -24.08 7.39 0.23
C SER A 271 -24.57 8.62 -0.53
N VAL A 272 -25.00 8.46 -1.78
CA VAL A 272 -25.59 9.54 -2.58
C VAL A 272 -26.95 10.00 -2.02
N SER A 273 -27.72 9.13 -1.37
CA SER A 273 -29.06 9.46 -0.85
C SER A 273 -29.05 10.19 0.51
N ASN A 274 -27.94 10.16 1.25
CA ASN A 274 -27.84 10.72 2.61
C ASN A 274 -27.16 12.10 2.68
N SER A 275 -26.86 12.73 1.55
CA SER A 275 -26.11 13.99 1.44
C SER A 275 -26.85 15.27 1.90
N ASN A 276 -27.91 15.15 2.68
CA ASN A 276 -28.57 16.30 3.31
C ASN A 276 -27.79 16.78 4.55
N GLY A 277 -26.60 17.33 4.36
CA GLY A 277 -25.87 18.06 5.39
C GLY A 277 -24.56 17.43 5.89
N GLY A 278 -24.01 16.47 5.19
CA GLY A 278 -22.73 15.87 5.52
C GLY A 278 -21.53 16.58 4.91
N LEU A 279 -20.37 16.39 5.52
CA LEU A 279 -19.02 16.79 5.10
C LEU A 279 -18.54 16.11 3.80
N TYR A 280 -19.41 15.46 3.06
CA TYR A 280 -19.04 14.69 1.87
C TYR A 280 -19.28 15.51 0.61
N VAL A 281 -18.23 15.68 -0.17
CA VAL A 281 -18.32 15.97 -1.59
C VAL A 281 -19.14 14.84 -2.23
N GLU A 282 -20.12 15.17 -3.07
CA GLU A 282 -20.86 14.18 -3.86
C GLU A 282 -19.87 13.32 -4.67
N GLU A 283 -19.44 12.22 -4.11
CA GLU A 283 -18.77 11.17 -4.86
C GLU A 283 -19.86 10.43 -5.63
N GLN A 284 -20.08 10.89 -6.83
CA GLN A 284 -21.06 10.32 -7.74
C GLN A 284 -20.55 8.97 -8.23
N ASP A 285 -21.16 7.90 -7.76
CA ASP A 285 -21.11 6.58 -8.40
C ASP A 285 -19.72 5.93 -8.60
N ILE A 286 -18.74 6.26 -7.77
CA ILE A 286 -17.33 5.84 -7.92
C ILE A 286 -17.18 4.32 -8.06
N HIS A 287 -17.96 3.54 -7.34
CA HIS A 287 -17.82 2.08 -7.32
C HIS A 287 -18.92 1.33 -8.10
N ARG A 288 -19.66 1.99 -8.96
CA ARG A 288 -20.72 1.31 -9.74
C ARG A 288 -20.20 0.63 -10.98
N THR A 289 -19.11 1.12 -11.51
CA THR A 289 -18.49 0.61 -12.73
C THR A 289 -16.98 0.57 -12.58
N TRP A 290 -16.36 -0.45 -13.13
CA TRP A 290 -14.91 -0.57 -13.23
C TRP A 290 -14.54 -1.23 -14.55
N ASN A 291 -13.25 -1.26 -14.87
CA ASN A 291 -12.76 -1.91 -16.07
C ASN A 291 -13.06 -3.41 -16.00
N VAL A 292 -13.62 -3.93 -17.08
CA VAL A 292 -14.05 -5.34 -17.13
C VAL A 292 -12.89 -6.31 -17.32
N ASN A 293 -11.76 -5.83 -17.85
CA ASN A 293 -10.57 -6.62 -18.09
C ASN A 293 -9.35 -6.03 -17.38
N ASN A 294 -8.43 -6.90 -17.00
CA ASN A 294 -7.12 -6.52 -16.49
C ASN A 294 -6.15 -6.15 -17.64
N TRP A 295 -4.90 -5.83 -17.32
CA TRP A 295 -3.93 -5.34 -18.29
C TRP A 295 -3.57 -6.36 -19.40
N TYR A 296 -3.77 -7.63 -19.16
CA TYR A 296 -3.52 -8.69 -20.14
C TYR A 296 -4.79 -9.20 -20.86
N GLY A 297 -5.92 -8.49 -20.68
CA GLY A 297 -7.15 -8.72 -21.43
C GLY A 297 -8.04 -9.84 -20.89
N GLU A 298 -7.79 -10.36 -19.69
CA GLU A 298 -8.66 -11.30 -19.01
C GLU A 298 -9.63 -10.54 -18.08
N PRO A 299 -10.81 -11.11 -17.79
CA PRO A 299 -11.75 -10.49 -16.88
C PRO A 299 -11.10 -10.16 -15.51
N VAL A 300 -11.41 -8.98 -14.98
CA VAL A 300 -11.03 -8.62 -13.61
C VAL A 300 -11.65 -9.61 -12.64
N ILE A 301 -10.87 -10.00 -11.63
CA ILE A 301 -11.29 -10.93 -10.58
C ILE A 301 -12.63 -10.45 -9.98
N THR A 302 -13.60 -11.35 -9.84
CA THR A 302 -14.89 -11.07 -9.17
C THR A 302 -14.79 -11.31 -7.67
N ALA A 303 -15.42 -10.43 -6.89
CA ALA A 303 -15.61 -10.57 -5.45
C ALA A 303 -17.07 -10.93 -5.17
N GLU A 304 -17.38 -12.23 -5.13
CA GLU A 304 -18.75 -12.71 -5.01
C GLU A 304 -19.15 -13.10 -3.56
N ASP A 305 -18.15 -13.20 -2.67
CA ASP A 305 -18.38 -13.64 -1.31
C ASP A 305 -18.87 -12.52 -0.40
N ASP A 306 -19.93 -12.77 0.33
CA ASP A 306 -20.60 -11.85 1.25
C ASP A 306 -20.41 -12.22 2.74
N THR A 307 -19.36 -12.98 3.06
CA THR A 307 -19.08 -13.42 4.45
C THR A 307 -19.00 -12.25 5.43
N TYR A 308 -18.50 -11.11 4.99
CA TYR A 308 -18.32 -9.92 5.83
C TYR A 308 -19.45 -8.90 5.73
N LYS A 309 -20.52 -9.17 4.99
CA LYS A 309 -21.67 -8.27 4.78
C LYS A 309 -22.24 -7.65 6.04
N ASP A 310 -22.45 -8.48 7.04
CA ASP A 310 -22.99 -8.07 8.34
C ASP A 310 -21.88 -7.94 9.39
N SER A 311 -20.63 -7.66 8.96
CA SER A 311 -19.53 -7.48 9.89
C SER A 311 -19.73 -6.23 10.73
N ILE A 312 -19.57 -6.39 12.05
CA ILE A 312 -19.65 -5.29 12.99
C ILE A 312 -18.53 -4.26 12.79
N ILE A 313 -17.46 -4.62 12.05
CA ILE A 313 -16.36 -3.70 11.73
C ILE A 313 -16.85 -2.50 10.93
N HIS A 314 -17.86 -2.66 10.07
CA HIS A 314 -18.45 -1.57 9.30
C HIS A 314 -19.10 -0.48 10.17
N ASN A 315 -19.35 -0.76 11.46
CA ASN A 315 -19.89 0.19 12.42
C ASN A 315 -18.83 0.80 13.33
N VAL A 316 -17.56 0.47 13.13
CA VAL A 316 -16.44 1.07 13.87
C VAL A 316 -15.99 2.32 13.11
N SER A 317 -15.99 3.44 13.81
CA SER A 317 -15.44 4.71 13.30
C SER A 317 -14.24 5.08 14.15
N GLY A 318 -13.07 5.00 13.57
CA GLY A 318 -11.81 5.19 14.25
C GLY A 318 -10.92 3.96 14.18
N SER A 319 -9.64 4.18 14.16
CA SER A 319 -8.65 3.12 14.08
C SER A 319 -8.78 2.13 15.24
N VAL A 320 -8.62 0.85 14.92
CA VAL A 320 -8.58 -0.17 15.95
C VAL A 320 -7.18 -0.28 16.59
N SER A 321 -7.10 -0.74 17.80
CA SER A 321 -5.84 -0.98 18.51
C SER A 321 -5.63 -2.45 18.83
N PHE A 322 -4.44 -2.96 18.54
CA PHE A 322 -4.03 -4.31 18.93
C PHE A 322 -3.19 -4.27 20.20
N LEU A 323 -3.62 -4.98 21.21
CA LEU A 323 -2.87 -5.12 22.45
C LEU A 323 -3.18 -6.47 23.13
N ASP A 324 -2.14 -7.17 23.60
CA ASP A 324 -2.26 -8.45 24.33
C ASP A 324 -3.13 -9.49 23.59
N GLY A 325 -3.00 -9.59 22.25
CA GLY A 325 -3.74 -10.54 21.41
C GLY A 325 -5.22 -10.20 21.25
N LYS A 326 -5.63 -8.97 21.50
CA LYS A 326 -7.01 -8.49 21.34
C LYS A 326 -7.05 -7.20 20.53
N ILE A 327 -8.16 -7.03 19.82
CA ILE A 327 -8.50 -5.78 19.13
C ILE A 327 -9.40 -4.96 20.05
N TYR A 328 -9.09 -3.69 20.19
CA TYR A 328 -9.87 -2.71 20.96
C TYR A 328 -10.33 -1.58 20.07
N CYS A 329 -11.60 -1.19 20.21
CA CYS A 329 -12.20 -0.06 19.53
C CYS A 329 -13.40 0.47 20.32
N PHE A 330 -13.97 1.58 19.87
CA PHE A 330 -15.27 2.03 20.36
C PHE A 330 -16.39 1.47 19.49
N ASN A 331 -17.44 0.95 20.12
CA ASN A 331 -18.62 0.47 19.42
C ASN A 331 -19.63 1.62 19.19
N ASP A 332 -20.72 1.32 18.48
CA ASP A 332 -21.82 2.25 18.16
C ASP A 332 -22.54 2.86 19.39
N LYS A 333 -22.33 2.28 20.57
CA LYS A 333 -22.88 2.75 21.86
C LYS A 333 -21.89 3.59 22.67
N ASN A 334 -20.77 3.95 22.08
CA ASN A 334 -19.69 4.68 22.76
C ASN A 334 -19.11 3.90 23.95
N GLU A 335 -18.95 2.60 23.80
CA GLU A 335 -18.34 1.74 24.79
C GLU A 335 -17.01 1.22 24.25
N LEU A 336 -15.92 1.42 24.99
CA LEU A 336 -14.66 0.77 24.71
C LEU A 336 -14.89 -0.75 24.78
N SER A 337 -14.62 -1.43 23.70
CA SER A 337 -14.93 -2.83 23.53
C SER A 337 -13.72 -3.61 23.02
N ALA A 338 -13.61 -4.87 23.43
CA ALA A 338 -12.80 -5.84 22.72
C ALA A 338 -13.63 -6.37 21.55
N LEU A 339 -13.05 -6.30 20.35
CA LEU A 339 -13.62 -6.79 19.10
C LEU A 339 -13.09 -8.20 18.81
N ASP A 340 -14.00 -9.13 18.59
CA ASP A 340 -13.67 -10.47 18.09
C ASP A 340 -14.23 -10.63 16.67
N LEU A 341 -13.35 -10.56 15.69
CA LEU A 341 -13.71 -10.68 14.27
C LEU A 341 -14.16 -12.09 13.90
N SER A 342 -13.70 -13.12 14.62
CA SER A 342 -14.05 -14.53 14.34
C SER A 342 -15.49 -14.85 14.73
N THR A 343 -15.98 -14.22 15.78
CA THR A 343 -17.36 -14.37 16.28
C THR A 343 -18.26 -13.20 15.91
N ASN A 344 -17.69 -12.18 15.26
CA ASN A 344 -18.39 -10.95 14.89
C ASN A 344 -19.10 -10.28 16.09
N THR A 345 -18.36 -10.11 17.21
CA THR A 345 -18.93 -9.61 18.45
C THR A 345 -18.08 -8.53 19.12
N PHE A 346 -18.77 -7.56 19.74
CA PHE A 346 -18.17 -6.66 20.72
C PHE A 346 -18.34 -7.19 22.14
N THR A 347 -17.27 -7.16 22.93
CA THR A 347 -17.32 -7.34 24.39
C THR A 347 -16.99 -6.01 25.03
N PRO A 348 -17.99 -5.26 25.53
CA PRO A 348 -17.75 -3.98 26.20
C PRO A 348 -16.89 -4.19 27.45
N VAL A 349 -15.83 -3.39 27.57
CA VAL A 349 -14.88 -3.43 28.71
C VAL A 349 -14.90 -2.15 29.54
N TYR A 350 -15.31 -1.02 28.96
CA TYR A 350 -15.43 0.25 29.67
C TYR A 350 -16.45 1.16 28.99
N LYS A 351 -17.19 1.92 29.78
CA LYS A 351 -18.14 2.91 29.30
C LYS A 351 -17.83 4.28 29.91
N ASP A 352 -17.51 5.23 29.03
CA ASP A 352 -17.43 6.62 29.47
C ASP A 352 -18.84 7.17 29.71
N THR A 353 -19.09 7.68 30.90
CA THR A 353 -20.36 8.29 31.27
C THR A 353 -20.37 9.81 31.14
N SER A 354 -19.28 10.38 30.65
CA SER A 354 -19.15 11.82 30.43
C SER A 354 -20.17 12.30 29.39
N LYS A 355 -20.84 13.40 29.68
CA LYS A 355 -21.76 14.04 28.75
C LYS A 355 -21.16 15.34 28.26
N TYR A 356 -20.65 15.32 27.05
CA TYR A 356 -20.09 16.50 26.40
C TYR A 356 -20.78 16.79 25.09
N TYR A 357 -20.92 18.06 24.74
CA TYR A 357 -21.52 18.54 23.49
C TYR A 357 -20.40 19.03 22.58
N TRP A 358 -20.37 18.55 21.36
CA TRP A 358 -19.17 18.68 20.56
C TRP A 358 -19.32 19.26 19.19
N CYS A 359 -20.28 19.16 18.49
CA CYS A 359 -20.36 19.73 17.14
C CYS A 359 -21.32 20.90 17.13
N VAL A 360 -20.83 22.04 16.70
CA VAL A 360 -21.67 23.14 16.26
C VAL A 360 -21.67 23.13 14.75
N TYR A 361 -22.72 22.58 14.15
CA TYR A 361 -23.05 22.84 12.78
C TYR A 361 -23.96 24.07 12.73
N GLY A 362 -23.39 25.23 12.37
CA GLY A 362 -24.12 26.50 12.48
C GLY A 362 -24.57 26.76 13.93
N ASP A 363 -25.86 27.07 14.12
CA ASP A 363 -26.43 27.32 15.45
C ASP A 363 -26.88 26.07 16.20
N ASN A 364 -26.67 24.87 15.65
CA ASN A 364 -27.11 23.62 16.26
C ASN A 364 -25.97 22.95 17.02
N LYS A 365 -26.18 22.69 18.32
CA LYS A 365 -25.29 21.89 19.12
C LYS A 365 -25.62 20.43 18.97
N SER A 366 -24.68 19.64 18.48
CA SER A 366 -24.78 18.18 18.47
C SER A 366 -24.09 17.57 19.66
N ALA A 367 -24.60 16.44 20.14
CA ALA A 367 -23.90 15.65 21.14
C ALA A 367 -22.66 15.00 20.48
N TYR A 368 -21.62 14.83 21.29
CA TYR A 368 -20.46 14.06 20.89
C TYR A 368 -20.88 12.65 20.48
N SER A 369 -20.41 12.21 19.34
CA SER A 369 -20.63 10.85 18.89
C SER A 369 -19.40 9.98 19.17
N SER A 370 -19.59 8.68 19.25
CA SER A 370 -18.51 7.68 19.38
C SER A 370 -17.47 7.76 18.27
N HIS A 371 -17.77 8.44 17.18
CA HIS A 371 -16.86 8.62 16.04
C HIS A 371 -15.55 9.36 16.40
N PHE A 372 -15.52 10.13 17.48
CA PHE A 372 -14.34 10.87 17.92
C PHE A 372 -13.60 10.22 19.08
N ASN A 373 -14.13 9.10 19.60
CA ASN A 373 -13.41 8.30 20.59
C ASN A 373 -12.58 7.25 19.86
N VAL A 374 -11.28 7.31 20.04
CA VAL A 374 -10.35 6.37 19.44
C VAL A 374 -9.47 5.71 20.48
N THR A 375 -8.90 4.59 20.10
CA THR A 375 -7.93 3.87 20.91
C THR A 375 -6.57 3.93 20.25
N VAL A 376 -5.52 3.96 21.07
CA VAL A 376 -4.13 3.85 20.59
C VAL A 376 -3.36 2.92 21.52
N ALA A 377 -2.75 1.89 20.95
CA ALA A 377 -1.76 1.07 21.62
C ALA A 377 -0.40 1.76 21.53
N TYR A 378 0.17 2.13 22.68
CA TYR A 378 1.44 2.83 22.75
C TYR A 378 2.29 2.34 23.91
N SER A 379 3.55 1.99 23.64
CA SER A 379 4.50 1.49 24.65
C SER A 379 3.93 0.34 25.51
N GLY A 380 3.20 -0.60 24.89
CA GLY A 380 2.62 -1.76 25.56
C GLY A 380 1.43 -1.48 26.46
N LYS A 381 0.77 -0.35 26.26
CA LYS A 381 -0.45 0.06 26.99
C LYS A 381 -1.51 0.53 26.03
N LEU A 382 -2.77 0.48 26.45
CA LEU A 382 -3.90 1.01 25.71
C LEU A 382 -4.27 2.40 26.23
N TYR A 383 -4.44 3.32 25.32
CA TYR A 383 -4.92 4.67 25.60
C TYR A 383 -6.18 4.96 24.79
N PHE A 384 -7.03 5.82 25.32
CA PHE A 384 -8.17 6.34 24.59
C PHE A 384 -8.49 7.77 25.01
N ASN A 385 -9.20 8.49 24.17
CA ASN A 385 -9.70 9.81 24.48
C ASN A 385 -11.20 9.79 24.79
N SER A 386 -11.61 10.74 25.61
CA SER A 386 -12.96 11.30 25.65
C SER A 386 -12.92 12.72 25.09
N PRO A 387 -14.04 13.42 25.01
CA PRO A 387 -14.08 14.79 24.48
C PRO A 387 -13.06 15.76 25.06
N ASN A 388 -12.68 15.63 26.28
CA ASN A 388 -11.75 16.54 26.94
C ASN A 388 -10.66 15.86 27.78
N LYS A 389 -10.54 14.55 27.70
CA LYS A 389 -9.59 13.81 28.54
C LYS A 389 -8.91 12.70 27.74
N VAL A 390 -7.74 12.31 28.24
CA VAL A 390 -7.03 11.09 27.81
C VAL A 390 -6.90 10.14 28.98
N PHE A 391 -7.12 8.87 28.70
CA PHE A 391 -7.08 7.80 29.67
C PHE A 391 -6.03 6.75 29.28
N GLU A 392 -5.32 6.24 30.29
CA GLU A 392 -4.62 4.97 30.23
C GLU A 392 -5.58 3.87 30.69
N PHE A 393 -5.72 2.82 29.89
CA PHE A 393 -6.62 1.70 30.18
C PHE A 393 -5.85 0.45 30.55
N ASP A 394 -6.16 -0.13 31.68
CA ASP A 394 -5.63 -1.41 32.13
C ASP A 394 -6.54 -2.54 31.61
N THR A 395 -6.06 -3.27 30.60
CA THR A 395 -6.77 -4.37 29.95
C THR A 395 -6.99 -5.58 30.87
N LYS A 396 -6.27 -5.69 31.99
CA LYS A 396 -6.39 -6.81 32.94
C LYS A 396 -7.47 -6.57 33.97
N THR A 397 -7.63 -5.32 34.39
CA THR A 397 -8.60 -4.92 35.43
C THR A 397 -9.84 -4.25 34.84
N ASN A 398 -9.84 -3.92 33.58
CA ASN A 398 -10.86 -3.14 32.87
C ASN A 398 -11.10 -1.77 33.58
N THR A 399 -10.03 -1.10 33.97
CA THR A 399 -10.11 0.21 34.64
C THR A 399 -9.40 1.28 33.83
N ALA A 400 -10.01 2.45 33.76
CA ALA A 400 -9.45 3.63 33.11
C ALA A 400 -8.87 4.58 34.16
N LYS A 401 -7.67 5.08 33.88
CA LYS A 401 -7.02 6.11 34.69
C LYS A 401 -6.86 7.37 33.83
N GLU A 402 -7.45 8.46 34.24
CA GLU A 402 -7.21 9.76 33.64
C GLU A 402 -5.74 10.15 33.74
N ILE A 403 -5.11 10.51 32.64
CA ILE A 403 -3.71 10.93 32.56
C ILE A 403 -3.56 12.37 32.04
N TYR A 404 -4.58 12.90 31.38
CA TYR A 404 -4.59 14.26 30.87
C TYR A 404 -6.01 14.81 30.81
N GLU A 405 -6.18 16.10 31.18
CA GLU A 405 -7.40 16.86 30.96
C GLU A 405 -7.06 18.13 30.15
N TYR A 406 -7.84 18.40 29.14
CA TYR A 406 -7.64 19.54 28.25
C TYR A 406 -8.06 20.84 28.91
N THR A 407 -7.18 21.41 29.71
CA THR A 407 -7.36 22.73 30.33
C THR A 407 -6.66 23.86 29.58
N GLU A 408 -5.75 23.49 28.64
CA GLU A 408 -4.91 24.45 27.92
C GLU A 408 -5.54 24.94 26.63
N ILE A 409 -6.70 24.42 26.25
CA ILE A 409 -7.41 24.81 25.04
C ILE A 409 -8.14 26.13 25.30
N PRO A 410 -7.83 27.21 24.54
CA PRO A 410 -8.29 28.56 24.86
C PRO A 410 -9.82 28.71 24.84
N ASP A 411 -10.51 27.93 24.07
CA ASP A 411 -11.98 27.95 23.95
C ASP A 411 -12.51 26.55 23.59
N ILE A 412 -12.72 25.73 24.65
CA ILE A 412 -13.25 24.38 24.48
C ILE A 412 -14.63 24.34 23.78
N SER A 413 -15.37 25.47 23.82
CA SER A 413 -16.66 25.56 23.12
C SER A 413 -16.54 25.65 21.61
N LYS A 414 -15.33 25.88 21.09
CA LYS A 414 -15.00 26.01 19.67
C LYS A 414 -13.89 25.08 19.22
N THR A 415 -13.38 24.24 20.12
CA THR A 415 -12.28 23.35 19.83
C THR A 415 -12.75 21.91 19.85
N TYR A 416 -12.42 21.19 18.82
CA TYR A 416 -12.80 19.80 18.64
C TYR A 416 -11.59 18.92 18.81
N LEU A 417 -11.75 17.88 19.61
CA LEU A 417 -10.76 16.83 19.83
C LEU A 417 -11.20 15.58 19.09
N PHE A 418 -10.35 15.09 18.23
CA PHE A 418 -10.74 13.99 17.38
C PHE A 418 -10.24 12.67 17.87
N GLY A 419 -9.19 12.66 18.66
CA GLY A 419 -8.64 11.41 19.04
C GLY A 419 -7.16 11.48 19.41
N LEU A 420 -6.53 10.35 19.31
CA LEU A 420 -5.13 10.12 19.67
C LEU A 420 -4.38 9.53 18.47
N THR A 421 -3.13 9.92 18.33
CA THR A 421 -2.21 9.35 17.36
C THR A 421 -0.80 9.24 17.94
N VAL A 422 0.08 8.47 17.30
CA VAL A 422 1.51 8.47 17.57
C VAL A 422 2.20 9.32 16.52
N LYS A 423 2.76 10.46 16.94
CA LYS A 423 3.45 11.38 16.06
C LYS A 423 4.88 11.61 16.54
N ASP A 424 5.87 11.44 15.64
CA ASP A 424 7.29 11.55 15.98
C ASP A 424 7.68 10.72 17.22
N GLY A 425 7.10 9.52 17.34
CA GLY A 425 7.27 8.61 18.46
C GLY A 425 6.56 9.02 19.77
N ASN A 426 5.84 10.12 19.81
CA ASN A 426 5.10 10.61 20.98
C ASN A 426 3.63 10.24 20.88
N LEU A 427 2.99 9.91 22.00
CA LEU A 427 1.52 9.85 22.06
C LEU A 427 0.98 11.28 22.09
N CYS A 428 0.19 11.63 21.10
CA CYS A 428 -0.39 12.96 20.92
C CYS A 428 -1.90 12.90 20.82
N ALA A 429 -2.56 13.95 21.31
CA ALA A 429 -3.96 14.20 21.03
C ALA A 429 -4.10 15.19 19.88
N GLU A 430 -5.15 15.03 19.09
CA GLU A 430 -5.46 15.81 17.90
C GLU A 430 -6.60 16.77 18.17
N TYR A 431 -6.49 17.98 17.67
CA TYR A 431 -7.58 18.95 17.78
C TYR A 431 -7.67 19.89 16.58
N THR A 432 -8.86 20.44 16.39
CA THR A 432 -9.12 21.52 15.44
C THR A 432 -10.11 22.53 16.03
N THR A 433 -10.07 23.74 15.52
CA THR A 433 -11.07 24.77 15.81
C THR A 433 -12.21 24.79 14.80
N ASN A 434 -12.03 24.07 13.68
CA ASN A 434 -13.03 23.92 12.64
C ASN A 434 -12.91 22.56 11.96
N LEU A 435 -13.93 21.73 12.08
CA LEU A 435 -13.99 20.39 11.47
C LEU A 435 -13.72 20.37 9.96
N MET A 436 -14.03 21.47 9.27
CA MET A 436 -13.76 21.57 7.82
C MET A 436 -12.28 21.75 7.49
N ASN A 437 -11.44 22.07 8.47
CA ASN A 437 -10.00 22.22 8.26
C ASN A 437 -9.24 20.90 8.52
N GLY A 438 -9.89 19.90 9.07
CA GLY A 438 -9.20 18.69 9.54
C GLY A 438 -8.36 18.95 10.81
N VAL A 439 -7.35 18.11 11.05
CA VAL A 439 -6.45 18.25 12.19
C VAL A 439 -5.58 19.51 12.01
N GLU A 440 -5.70 20.44 12.95
CA GLU A 440 -4.93 21.70 12.92
C GLU A 440 -3.70 21.63 13.83
N SER A 441 -3.77 20.84 14.90
CA SER A 441 -2.69 20.83 15.89
C SER A 441 -2.67 19.54 16.74
N PHE A 442 -1.53 19.35 17.41
CA PHE A 442 -1.26 18.20 18.25
C PHE A 442 -0.83 18.65 19.65
N ILE A 443 -1.31 17.94 20.67
CA ILE A 443 -0.86 18.10 22.06
C ILE A 443 -0.12 16.83 22.45
N THR A 444 1.17 16.94 22.78
CA THR A 444 1.95 15.80 23.27
C THR A 444 1.47 15.40 24.67
N ILE A 445 0.95 14.20 24.79
CA ILE A 445 0.47 13.61 26.04
C ILE A 445 1.59 12.83 26.73
N ILE A 446 2.31 12.01 25.96
CA ILE A 446 3.45 11.21 26.45
C ILE A 446 4.59 11.38 25.46
N THR A 447 5.73 11.83 25.96
CA THR A 447 6.95 11.94 25.15
C THR A 447 7.62 10.58 25.02
N ALA A 448 8.13 10.28 23.83
CA ALA A 448 8.91 9.08 23.57
C ALA A 448 10.09 8.98 24.55
N PRO A 449 10.42 7.78 25.06
CA PRO A 449 11.63 7.59 25.83
C PRO A 449 12.82 7.98 24.94
N LYS A 450 13.69 8.85 25.46
CA LYS A 450 14.94 9.19 24.73
C LYS A 450 15.67 7.89 24.41
N PRO A 451 16.18 7.72 23.18
CA PRO A 451 17.03 6.59 22.87
C PRO A 451 18.16 6.55 23.91
N THR A 452 18.26 5.45 24.63
CA THR A 452 19.41 5.23 25.53
C THR A 452 20.62 5.20 24.63
N GLU A 453 21.50 6.18 24.72
CA GLU A 453 22.76 6.17 24.01
C GLU A 453 23.43 4.84 24.35
N THR A 454 23.49 3.94 23.38
CA THR A 454 24.29 2.72 23.54
C THR A 454 25.70 3.19 23.83
N PRO A 455 26.33 2.82 24.98
CA PRO A 455 27.67 3.27 25.24
C PRO A 455 28.53 2.86 24.04
N ILE A 456 29.15 3.82 23.39
CA ILE A 456 30.16 3.56 22.38
C ILE A 456 31.25 2.79 23.13
N VAL A 457 31.29 1.47 22.92
CA VAL A 457 32.41 0.65 23.38
C VAL A 457 33.59 1.14 22.54
N THR A 458 34.33 2.06 23.12
CA THR A 458 35.60 2.48 22.58
C THR A 458 36.55 1.30 22.79
N GLU A 459 36.62 0.44 21.79
CA GLU A 459 37.69 -0.58 21.75
C GLU A 459 39.00 0.18 21.69
N THR A 460 39.68 0.20 22.81
CA THR A 460 41.07 0.65 22.88
C THR A 460 41.89 -0.33 22.01
N PRO A 461 42.57 0.13 20.95
CA PRO A 461 43.38 -0.77 20.14
C PRO A 461 44.50 -1.31 20.99
N THR A 462 44.44 -2.59 21.33
CA THR A 462 45.54 -3.33 21.91
C THR A 462 46.58 -3.50 20.81
N VAL A 463 47.65 -2.73 20.89
CA VAL A 463 48.81 -2.88 20.04
C VAL A 463 49.49 -4.19 20.42
N THR A 464 49.22 -5.24 19.68
CA THR A 464 49.97 -6.49 19.78
C THR A 464 51.20 -6.38 18.88
N ALA A 465 52.36 -6.34 19.52
CA ALA A 465 53.66 -6.33 18.83
C ALA A 465 53.82 -7.60 17.96
N SER A 466 54.24 -7.43 16.72
CA SER A 466 54.60 -8.50 15.80
C SER A 466 55.82 -9.26 16.32
N PRO A 467 55.85 -10.61 16.30
CA PRO A 467 57.08 -11.36 16.43
C PRO A 467 57.82 -11.47 15.09
N VAL A 468 59.11 -11.29 15.20
CA VAL A 468 60.15 -11.42 14.18
C VAL A 468 60.19 -12.85 13.60
N PRO A 469 60.47 -13.06 12.29
CA PRO A 469 60.51 -14.36 11.66
C PRO A 469 61.79 -15.10 11.96
N THR A 470 61.67 -16.36 12.36
CA THR A 470 62.83 -17.33 12.47
C THR A 470 62.62 -18.46 11.46
N GLU A 471 63.68 -18.79 10.85
CA GLU A 471 63.93 -19.62 9.69
C GLU A 471 63.40 -21.07 9.73
N THR A 472 63.13 -21.58 8.51
CA THR A 472 62.85 -22.97 8.11
C THR A 472 64.04 -23.91 8.42
N PRO A 473 63.80 -25.24 8.65
CA PRO A 473 64.12 -26.19 7.59
C PRO A 473 63.17 -27.40 7.43
N ASN A 474 62.79 -27.64 6.24
CA ASN A 474 62.98 -28.79 5.34
C ASN A 474 62.64 -30.25 5.74
N VAL A 475 61.79 -30.86 4.91
CA VAL A 475 61.71 -32.23 4.35
C VAL A 475 61.24 -33.40 5.26
N THR A 476 60.10 -34.06 4.92
CA THR A 476 60.04 -35.35 4.20
C THR A 476 58.61 -35.98 4.24
N ALA A 477 58.17 -36.36 3.03
CA ALA A 477 57.43 -37.57 2.63
C ALA A 477 56.10 -37.99 3.25
N SER A 478 55.16 -38.15 2.34
CA SER A 478 53.90 -38.94 2.39
C SER A 478 54.11 -40.42 2.79
N PRO A 479 53.05 -41.15 3.18
CA PRO A 479 52.23 -41.84 2.19
C PRO A 479 50.71 -41.88 2.42
N VAL A 480 50.02 -42.11 1.34
CA VAL A 480 48.65 -42.56 1.08
C VAL A 480 48.63 -44.10 1.26
N PRO A 481 47.48 -44.82 1.19
CA PRO A 481 46.05 -44.62 1.50
C PRO A 481 45.47 -45.81 2.35
N THR A 482 44.13 -45.88 2.49
CA THR A 482 43.24 -47.07 2.46
C THR A 482 42.05 -46.88 3.38
N GLU A 483 40.94 -46.94 2.89
CA GLU A 483 39.81 -47.81 2.55
C GLU A 483 38.53 -47.50 3.32
N THR A 484 37.48 -47.47 2.55
CA THR A 484 36.05 -47.61 2.93
C THR A 484 35.76 -49.03 3.44
N PRO A 485 34.74 -49.26 4.28
CA PRO A 485 33.55 -49.92 3.75
C PRO A 485 32.22 -49.49 4.38
N THR A 486 31.19 -49.35 3.50
CA THR A 486 30.04 -50.22 3.27
C THR A 486 28.93 -50.30 4.35
N VAL A 487 27.78 -49.68 3.99
CA VAL A 487 26.37 -50.18 3.96
C VAL A 487 25.90 -51.14 5.05
N THR A 488 24.79 -50.83 5.70
CA THR A 488 23.65 -51.79 5.83
C THR A 488 22.33 -51.08 6.10
N GLU A 489 21.35 -51.54 5.34
CA GLU A 489 19.92 -51.32 5.27
C GLU A 489 19.10 -51.55 6.56
N VAL A 490 18.02 -50.77 6.74
CA VAL A 490 16.56 -51.11 6.85
C VAL A 490 16.19 -52.38 7.67
N PRO A 491 14.99 -52.55 8.35
CA PRO A 491 13.68 -52.01 8.11
C PRO A 491 12.75 -51.84 9.35
N LYS A 492 11.76 -51.01 9.26
CA LYS A 492 10.28 -51.16 9.24
C LYS A 492 9.61 -49.85 9.54
#